data_c7128ad4668cbb999f2298c777bddbb8
#
_entry.id   c7128ad4668cbb999f2298c777bddbb8
#
_cell.length_a   1.000
_cell.length_b   1.000
_cell.length_c   1.000
_cell.angle_alpha   90.00
_cell.angle_beta   90.00
_cell.angle_gamma   90.00
#
_symmetry.space_group_name_H-M   'P 1'
#
loop_
_entity.id
_entity.type
_entity.pdbx_description
1 polymer ?
#
loop_
_entity_poly.entity_id
_entity_poly.type
_entity_poly.pdbx_seq_one_letter_code
_entity_poly.pdbx_strand_id
1 'polypeptide(L)'
;MVKFNIKDLDIWFGTVQALKGASLYIQTNEILSVIGPANSGKTTFLRMLNRLNELELNFRMRGSVDMDGENISKIDPELLRKKVGMVFALPAPLPLSIFDNVAYGARMHGIRHKRRLAQIVEQALKESYLWDEVKDRLDSAAFKLSGGQQQRLCIARTLAVEPQVILFDEPCSGLDPISTAKVEEAMLKLKQVYTIVLVTNNVKQAARVGDRTAFFLAGELIEIDKTDLIFTAPR
;
A
#
# COMPACT_ATOMS: atom_id res chain seq x y z
N MET A 1 -4.96 -12.61 -13.94
CA MET A 1 -3.80 -12.03 -14.70
C MET A 1 -2.72 -11.67 -13.70
N VAL A 2 -1.42 -11.82 -14.05
CA VAL A 2 -0.32 -11.45 -13.16
C VAL A 2 -0.09 -9.93 -13.23
N LYS A 3 -0.14 -9.25 -12.07
CA LYS A 3 0.13 -7.81 -11.95
C LYS A 3 1.63 -7.55 -11.72
N PHE A 4 2.23 -8.27 -10.77
CA PHE A 4 3.68 -8.27 -10.59
C PHE A 4 4.25 -9.67 -10.72
N ASN A 5 5.43 -9.77 -11.35
CA ASN A 5 6.24 -10.98 -11.40
C ASN A 5 7.63 -10.65 -10.86
N ILE A 6 7.98 -11.27 -9.75
CA ILE A 6 9.24 -11.05 -9.04
C ILE A 6 10.10 -12.31 -9.17
N LYS A 7 11.35 -12.17 -9.60
CA LYS A 7 12.28 -13.28 -9.83
C LYS A 7 13.62 -13.02 -9.17
N ASP A 8 14.03 -13.94 -8.32
CA ASP A 8 15.34 -14.01 -7.66
C ASP A 8 15.78 -12.66 -7.07
N LEU A 9 14.84 -11.98 -6.37
CA LEU A 9 15.03 -10.64 -5.87
C LEU A 9 15.90 -10.66 -4.62
N ASP A 10 17.11 -10.16 -4.76
CA ASP A 10 18.04 -9.84 -3.69
C ASP A 10 18.10 -8.32 -3.49
N ILE A 11 18.10 -7.83 -2.25
CA ILE A 11 18.24 -6.41 -1.94
C ILE A 11 19.23 -6.23 -0.80
N TRP A 12 20.15 -5.25 -0.97
CA TRP A 12 21.12 -4.85 0.03
C TRP A 12 21.04 -3.35 0.32
N PHE A 13 21.33 -3.00 1.57
CA PHE A 13 21.63 -1.64 2.02
C PHE A 13 23.02 -1.66 2.66
N GLY A 14 24.03 -1.15 1.93
CA GLY A 14 25.43 -1.29 2.30
C GLY A 14 25.86 -2.76 2.36
N THR A 15 26.23 -3.25 3.53
CA THR A 15 26.65 -4.65 3.79
C THR A 15 25.48 -5.55 4.20
N VAL A 16 24.32 -4.99 4.53
CA VAL A 16 23.17 -5.74 5.03
C VAL A 16 22.32 -6.24 3.86
N GLN A 17 22.15 -7.54 3.75
CA GLN A 17 21.21 -8.14 2.81
C GLN A 17 19.83 -8.23 3.44
N ALA A 18 18.91 -7.42 2.94
CA ALA A 18 17.54 -7.31 3.46
C ALA A 18 16.56 -8.29 2.81
N LEU A 19 16.79 -8.68 1.55
CA LEU A 19 16.05 -9.74 0.86
C LEU A 19 17.03 -10.69 0.17
N LYS A 20 16.63 -11.97 0.10
CA LYS A 20 17.46 -13.06 -0.40
C LYS A 20 16.65 -13.95 -1.34
N GLY A 21 16.85 -13.79 -2.64
CA GLY A 21 16.32 -14.63 -3.71
C GLY A 21 14.79 -14.73 -3.73
N ALA A 22 14.07 -13.71 -3.29
CA ALA A 22 12.61 -13.76 -3.22
C ALA A 22 12.00 -13.88 -4.62
N SER A 23 11.21 -14.93 -4.86
CA SER A 23 10.53 -15.18 -6.14
C SER A 23 9.05 -15.45 -5.88
N LEU A 24 8.17 -14.59 -6.42
CA LEU A 24 6.71 -14.73 -6.31
C LEU A 24 6.01 -13.92 -7.40
N TYR A 25 4.72 -14.16 -7.54
CA TYR A 25 3.84 -13.32 -8.38
C TYR A 25 2.67 -12.77 -7.56
N ILE A 26 2.16 -11.62 -8.00
CA ILE A 26 0.97 -10.97 -7.45
C ILE A 26 -0.08 -10.91 -8.55
N GLN A 27 -1.30 -11.35 -8.26
CA GLN A 27 -2.38 -11.34 -9.23
C GLN A 27 -3.10 -9.97 -9.25
N THR A 28 -3.74 -9.67 -10.38
CA THR A 28 -4.62 -8.50 -10.48
C THR A 28 -5.80 -8.67 -9.55
N ASN A 29 -6.17 -7.61 -8.82
CA ASN A 29 -7.34 -7.55 -7.95
C ASN A 29 -7.32 -8.60 -6.82
N GLU A 30 -6.13 -8.98 -6.32
CA GLU A 30 -6.00 -9.73 -5.07
C GLU A 30 -5.47 -8.84 -3.94
N ILE A 31 -5.71 -9.25 -2.71
CA ILE A 31 -4.97 -8.80 -1.54
C ILE A 31 -3.90 -9.83 -1.23
N LEU A 32 -2.64 -9.53 -1.55
CA LEU A 32 -1.50 -10.30 -1.06
C LEU A 32 -1.09 -9.76 0.31
N SER A 33 -1.31 -10.54 1.36
CA SER A 33 -0.79 -10.23 2.69
C SER A 33 0.65 -10.72 2.82
N VAL A 34 1.53 -9.89 3.37
CA VAL A 34 2.94 -10.20 3.65
C VAL A 34 3.16 -10.13 5.14
N ILE A 35 3.43 -11.27 5.76
CA ILE A 35 3.60 -11.42 7.20
C ILE A 35 5.01 -11.91 7.54
N GLY A 36 5.39 -11.82 8.80
CA GLY A 36 6.67 -12.29 9.34
C GLY A 36 7.13 -11.41 10.50
N PRO A 37 8.16 -11.80 11.25
CA PRO A 37 8.67 -11.02 12.37
C PRO A 37 9.25 -9.67 11.93
N ALA A 38 9.55 -8.80 12.90
CA ALA A 38 10.26 -7.55 12.62
C ALA A 38 11.60 -7.85 11.92
N ASN A 39 12.02 -6.96 11.03
CA ASN A 39 13.27 -7.09 10.25
C ASN A 39 13.34 -8.31 9.33
N SER A 40 12.22 -8.93 8.96
CA SER A 40 12.19 -10.04 8.01
C SER A 40 12.20 -9.62 6.52
N GLY A 41 12.30 -8.32 6.21
CA GLY A 41 12.37 -7.81 4.84
C GLY A 41 11.03 -7.38 4.23
N LYS A 42 9.89 -7.47 4.94
CA LYS A 42 8.54 -7.15 4.44
C LYS A 42 8.42 -5.74 3.85
N THR A 43 8.81 -4.72 4.61
CA THR A 43 8.77 -3.33 4.16
C THR A 43 9.76 -3.09 3.01
N THR A 44 10.91 -3.76 3.00
CA THR A 44 11.86 -3.73 1.89
C THR A 44 11.23 -4.29 0.63
N PHE A 45 10.58 -5.46 0.73
CA PHE A 45 9.83 -6.05 -0.39
C PHE A 45 8.74 -5.09 -0.89
N LEU A 46 7.91 -4.55 0.01
CA LEU A 46 6.83 -3.64 -0.33
C LEU A 46 7.33 -2.39 -1.07
N ARG A 47 8.35 -1.71 -0.52
CA ARG A 47 8.95 -0.50 -1.09
C ARG A 47 9.66 -0.73 -2.43
N MET A 48 10.05 -1.98 -2.74
CA MET A 48 10.64 -2.29 -4.04
C MET A 48 9.60 -2.19 -5.16
N LEU A 49 8.33 -2.51 -4.90
CA LEU A 49 7.27 -2.50 -5.92
C LEU A 49 7.00 -1.10 -6.50
N ASN A 50 7.37 -0.02 -5.78
CA ASN A 50 7.29 1.37 -6.26
C ASN A 50 8.65 2.09 -6.29
N ARG A 51 9.74 1.32 -6.19
CA ARG A 51 11.12 1.80 -6.26
C ARG A 51 11.48 2.84 -5.18
N LEU A 52 10.82 2.81 -4.01
CA LEU A 52 11.19 3.69 -2.89
C LEU A 52 12.52 3.29 -2.25
N ASN A 53 12.94 2.02 -2.32
CA ASN A 53 14.24 1.58 -1.80
C ASN A 53 15.42 2.27 -2.50
N GLU A 54 15.24 2.72 -3.74
CA GLU A 54 16.30 3.41 -4.50
C GLU A 54 16.65 4.80 -3.93
N LEU A 55 15.81 5.32 -3.02
CA LEU A 55 16.09 6.58 -2.32
C LEU A 55 17.00 6.39 -1.10
N GLU A 56 17.23 5.15 -0.68
CA GLU A 56 18.10 4.84 0.46
C GLU A 56 19.58 4.80 0.01
N LEU A 57 20.45 5.27 0.89
CA LEU A 57 21.89 5.25 0.63
C LEU A 57 22.40 3.81 0.48
N ASN A 58 23.32 3.61 -0.47
CA ASN A 58 23.97 2.33 -0.74
C ASN A 58 22.98 1.18 -1.08
N PHE A 59 21.81 1.51 -1.64
CA PHE A 59 20.88 0.53 -2.19
C PHE A 59 21.51 -0.25 -3.36
N ARG A 60 21.34 -1.56 -3.35
CA ARG A 60 21.70 -2.46 -4.47
C ARG A 60 20.64 -3.55 -4.58
N MET A 61 20.34 -3.96 -5.80
CA MET A 61 19.47 -5.09 -6.06
C MET A 61 20.02 -6.00 -7.15
N ARG A 62 19.60 -7.27 -7.10
CA ARG A 62 19.76 -8.29 -8.13
C ARG A 62 18.42 -8.97 -8.36
N GLY A 63 18.23 -9.57 -9.50
CA GLY A 63 16.94 -10.14 -9.91
C GLY A 63 16.08 -9.16 -10.69
N SER A 64 14.79 -9.42 -10.82
CA SER A 64 13.88 -8.58 -11.57
C SER A 64 12.51 -8.44 -10.89
N VAL A 65 11.89 -7.30 -11.12
CA VAL A 65 10.49 -7.02 -10.78
C VAL A 65 9.81 -6.48 -12.02
N ASP A 66 8.83 -7.21 -12.52
CA ASP A 66 8.06 -6.79 -13.69
C ASP A 66 6.63 -6.45 -13.26
N MET A 67 6.08 -5.35 -13.75
CA MET A 67 4.68 -4.95 -13.60
C MET A 67 4.00 -4.99 -14.96
N ASP A 68 2.91 -5.74 -15.09
CA ASP A 68 2.18 -5.93 -16.35
C ASP A 68 3.10 -6.39 -17.52
N GLY A 69 4.15 -7.17 -17.20
CA GLY A 69 5.14 -7.67 -18.15
C GLY A 69 6.29 -6.72 -18.50
N GLU A 70 6.30 -5.50 -17.97
CA GLU A 70 7.38 -4.53 -18.14
C GLU A 70 8.23 -4.43 -16.87
N ASN A 71 9.57 -4.49 -17.03
CA ASN A 71 10.47 -4.34 -15.90
C ASN A 71 10.39 -2.93 -15.30
N ILE A 72 10.09 -2.84 -14.00
CA ILE A 72 9.88 -1.54 -13.32
C ILE A 72 11.10 -0.62 -13.34
N SER A 73 12.32 -1.17 -13.51
CA SER A 73 13.53 -0.35 -13.64
C SER A 73 13.57 0.50 -14.91
N LYS A 74 12.79 0.11 -15.94
CA LYS A 74 12.66 0.85 -17.20
C LYS A 74 11.55 1.88 -17.19
N ILE A 75 10.65 1.82 -16.21
CA ILE A 75 9.55 2.77 -16.05
C ILE A 75 10.08 4.00 -15.30
N ASP A 76 9.70 5.18 -15.76
CA ASP A 76 9.99 6.42 -15.01
C ASP A 76 9.43 6.32 -13.57
N PRO A 77 10.24 6.64 -12.52
CA PRO A 77 9.80 6.48 -11.14
C PRO A 77 8.55 7.28 -10.76
N GLU A 78 8.33 8.46 -11.35
CA GLU A 78 7.13 9.27 -11.07
C GLU A 78 5.90 8.61 -11.69
N LEU A 79 6.01 8.10 -12.92
CA LEU A 79 4.95 7.34 -13.57
C LEU A 79 4.64 6.04 -12.86
N LEU A 80 5.67 5.33 -12.37
CA LEU A 80 5.46 4.11 -11.57
C LEU A 80 4.73 4.44 -10.27
N ARG A 81 5.16 5.45 -9.51
CA ARG A 81 4.54 5.85 -8.24
C ARG A 81 3.13 6.41 -8.39
N LYS A 82 2.77 6.91 -9.57
CA LYS A 82 1.38 7.22 -9.91
C LYS A 82 0.53 5.96 -10.03
N LYS A 83 1.07 4.90 -10.66
CA LYS A 83 0.39 3.61 -10.81
C LYS A 83 0.37 2.78 -9.52
N VAL A 84 1.39 2.94 -8.67
CA VAL A 84 1.62 2.15 -7.44
C VAL A 84 1.68 3.08 -6.24
N GLY A 85 0.50 3.37 -5.67
CA GLY A 85 0.36 4.23 -4.50
C GLY A 85 0.76 3.51 -3.21
N MET A 86 1.15 4.26 -2.18
CA MET A 86 1.56 3.69 -0.88
C MET A 86 0.91 4.43 0.29
N VAL A 87 0.45 3.65 1.25
CA VAL A 87 -0.08 4.10 2.55
C VAL A 87 0.86 3.59 3.64
N PHE A 88 1.41 4.50 4.42
CA PHE A 88 2.41 4.22 5.46
C PHE A 88 1.75 3.88 6.80
N ALA A 89 2.52 3.23 7.69
CA ALA A 89 2.08 2.85 9.03
C ALA A 89 1.64 4.06 9.89
N LEU A 90 2.46 5.11 9.87
CA LEU A 90 2.11 6.36 10.55
C LEU A 90 1.39 7.28 9.55
N PRO A 91 0.16 7.71 9.90
CA PRO A 91 -0.54 8.69 9.07
C PRO A 91 0.28 9.98 8.97
N ALA A 92 0.48 10.45 7.75
CA ALA A 92 1.23 11.67 7.47
C ALA A 92 0.37 12.62 6.61
N PRO A 93 -0.68 13.26 7.21
CA PRO A 93 -1.41 14.30 6.51
C PRO A 93 -0.49 15.50 6.22
N LEU A 94 -0.70 16.14 5.09
CA LEU A 94 -0.04 17.40 4.77
C LEU A 94 -0.62 18.53 5.67
N PRO A 95 0.14 19.61 5.93
CA PRO A 95 -0.34 20.77 6.69
C PRO A 95 -1.34 21.63 5.88
N LEU A 96 -2.38 20.99 5.42
CA LEU A 96 -3.43 21.49 4.54
C LEU A 96 -4.81 21.12 5.11
N SER A 97 -5.87 21.61 4.46
CA SER A 97 -7.25 21.18 4.73
C SER A 97 -7.45 19.69 4.38
N ILE A 98 -8.56 19.12 4.84
CA ILE A 98 -9.00 17.77 4.46
C ILE A 98 -9.16 17.70 2.94
N PHE A 99 -9.86 18.66 2.35
CA PHE A 99 -10.04 18.75 0.90
C PHE A 99 -8.72 18.80 0.15
N ASP A 100 -7.82 19.70 0.55
CA ASP A 100 -6.56 19.91 -0.15
C ASP A 100 -5.59 18.73 0.00
N ASN A 101 -5.66 18.00 1.12
CA ASN A 101 -4.91 16.74 1.26
C ASN A 101 -5.31 15.74 0.17
N VAL A 102 -6.61 15.51 -0.03
CA VAL A 102 -7.09 14.54 -1.02
C VAL A 102 -6.87 15.06 -2.44
N ALA A 103 -7.15 16.34 -2.69
CA ALA A 103 -7.00 16.95 -4.00
C ALA A 103 -5.53 17.13 -4.44
N TYR A 104 -4.57 17.00 -3.52
CA TYR A 104 -3.16 17.34 -3.75
C TYR A 104 -2.59 16.61 -4.97
N GLY A 105 -2.66 15.29 -5.00
CA GLY A 105 -2.13 14.49 -6.10
C GLY A 105 -2.79 14.80 -7.45
N ALA A 106 -4.12 14.93 -7.46
CA ALA A 106 -4.86 15.28 -8.67
C ALA A 106 -4.44 16.65 -9.23
N ARG A 107 -4.21 17.63 -8.36
CA ARG A 107 -3.68 18.97 -8.78
C ARG A 107 -2.27 18.87 -9.35
N MET A 108 -1.38 18.09 -8.73
CA MET A 108 0.00 17.90 -9.22
C MET A 108 0.00 17.24 -10.61
N HIS A 109 -1.00 16.41 -10.91
CA HIS A 109 -1.21 15.83 -12.23
C HIS A 109 -2.04 16.72 -13.19
N GLY A 110 -2.18 18.01 -12.89
CA GLY A 110 -2.73 19.01 -13.80
C GLY A 110 -4.26 19.18 -13.74
N ILE A 111 -4.98 18.50 -12.84
CA ILE A 111 -6.43 18.70 -12.69
C ILE A 111 -6.67 20.00 -11.91
N ARG A 112 -7.16 21.04 -12.60
CA ARG A 112 -7.40 22.37 -12.00
C ARG A 112 -8.89 22.74 -11.90
N HIS A 113 -9.75 22.03 -12.60
CA HIS A 113 -11.17 22.34 -12.63
C HIS A 113 -11.84 22.00 -11.30
N LYS A 114 -12.38 23.02 -10.60
CA LYS A 114 -12.93 22.91 -9.23
C LYS A 114 -13.98 21.80 -9.08
N ARG A 115 -14.93 21.73 -10.02
CA ARG A 115 -15.99 20.71 -9.97
C ARG A 115 -15.44 19.28 -10.10
N ARG A 116 -14.41 19.07 -10.95
CA ARG A 116 -13.77 17.76 -11.11
C ARG A 116 -12.98 17.37 -9.85
N LEU A 117 -12.26 18.31 -9.23
CA LEU A 117 -11.58 18.10 -7.97
C LEU A 117 -12.57 17.74 -6.86
N ALA A 118 -13.71 18.43 -6.76
CA ALA A 118 -14.73 18.09 -5.77
C ALA A 118 -15.26 16.66 -5.93
N GLN A 119 -15.50 16.23 -7.16
CA GLN A 119 -15.94 14.86 -7.45
C GLN A 119 -14.89 13.82 -7.06
N ILE A 120 -13.60 14.06 -7.37
CA ILE A 120 -12.49 13.18 -7.00
C ILE A 120 -12.38 13.08 -5.48
N VAL A 121 -12.43 14.21 -4.78
CA VAL A 121 -12.32 14.26 -3.32
C VAL A 121 -13.49 13.52 -2.66
N GLU A 122 -14.71 13.78 -3.09
CA GLU A 122 -15.90 13.09 -2.58
C GLU A 122 -15.80 11.59 -2.77
N GLN A 123 -15.47 11.13 -3.99
CA GLN A 123 -15.35 9.72 -4.30
C GLN A 123 -14.25 9.04 -3.46
N ALA A 124 -13.06 9.62 -3.38
CA ALA A 124 -11.95 9.07 -2.61
C ALA A 124 -12.25 9.01 -1.10
N LEU A 125 -12.93 10.02 -0.56
CA LEU A 125 -13.36 10.02 0.85
C LEU A 125 -14.45 8.97 1.12
N LYS A 126 -15.36 8.71 0.16
CA LYS A 126 -16.36 7.63 0.26
C LYS A 126 -15.70 6.26 0.23
N GLU A 127 -14.76 6.03 -0.68
CA GLU A 127 -14.03 4.77 -0.83
C GLU A 127 -13.15 4.46 0.39
N SER A 128 -12.64 5.49 1.09
CA SER A 128 -11.87 5.34 2.33
C SER A 128 -12.74 5.31 3.59
N TYR A 129 -14.07 5.28 3.49
CA TYR A 129 -15.02 5.31 4.62
C TYR A 129 -14.82 6.52 5.56
N LEU A 130 -14.47 7.68 5.00
CA LEU A 130 -14.26 8.91 5.77
C LEU A 130 -15.28 10.00 5.45
N TRP A 131 -15.98 9.93 4.31
CA TRP A 131 -16.88 10.99 3.81
C TRP A 131 -17.89 11.47 4.84
N ASP A 132 -18.67 10.56 5.43
CA ASP A 132 -19.75 10.93 6.35
C ASP A 132 -19.27 11.60 7.64
N GLU A 133 -18.00 11.41 8.01
CA GLU A 133 -17.40 12.02 9.19
C GLU A 133 -16.84 13.43 8.91
N VAL A 134 -16.60 13.79 7.64
CA VAL A 134 -15.85 15.02 7.30
C VAL A 134 -16.53 15.91 6.27
N LYS A 135 -17.60 15.47 5.59
CA LYS A 135 -18.25 16.20 4.47
C LYS A 135 -18.65 17.64 4.81
N ASP A 136 -19.03 17.92 6.05
CA ASP A 136 -19.46 19.24 6.51
C ASP A 136 -18.30 20.12 7.01
N ARG A 137 -17.05 19.62 6.95
CA ARG A 137 -15.84 20.32 7.44
C ARG A 137 -14.61 20.10 6.59
N LEU A 138 -14.77 19.98 5.28
CA LEU A 138 -13.67 19.70 4.35
C LEU A 138 -12.55 20.74 4.36
N ASP A 139 -12.87 21.99 4.73
CA ASP A 139 -11.90 23.10 4.85
C ASP A 139 -11.13 23.08 6.19
N SER A 140 -11.49 22.19 7.12
CA SER A 140 -10.78 22.06 8.39
C SER A 140 -9.38 21.47 8.18
N ALA A 141 -8.43 21.90 9.05
CA ALA A 141 -7.07 21.37 9.02
C ALA A 141 -7.06 19.85 9.28
N ALA A 142 -6.35 19.11 8.44
CA ALA A 142 -6.29 17.64 8.50
C ALA A 142 -5.69 17.10 9.83
N PHE A 143 -4.82 17.85 10.49
CA PHE A 143 -4.26 17.49 11.80
C PHE A 143 -5.28 17.49 12.96
N LYS A 144 -6.47 18.06 12.77
CA LYS A 144 -7.57 18.00 13.76
C LYS A 144 -8.32 16.67 13.73
N LEU A 145 -8.03 15.80 12.77
CA LEU A 145 -8.61 14.47 12.66
C LEU A 145 -7.98 13.51 13.70
N SER A 146 -8.77 12.53 14.16
CA SER A 146 -8.23 11.41 14.96
C SER A 146 -7.23 10.57 14.15
N GLY A 147 -6.38 9.76 14.81
CA GLY A 147 -5.39 8.91 14.12
C GLY A 147 -6.02 8.02 13.05
N GLY A 148 -7.15 7.37 13.36
CA GLY A 148 -7.87 6.53 12.39
C GLY A 148 -8.49 7.33 11.24
N GLN A 149 -8.96 8.56 11.50
CA GLN A 149 -9.44 9.47 10.45
C GLN A 149 -8.27 9.95 9.56
N GLN A 150 -7.11 10.27 10.16
CA GLN A 150 -5.92 10.66 9.40
C GLN A 150 -5.42 9.52 8.51
N GLN A 151 -5.47 8.28 8.99
CA GLN A 151 -5.09 7.11 8.19
C GLN A 151 -6.03 6.95 6.98
N ARG A 152 -7.34 7.04 7.21
CA ARG A 152 -8.33 6.98 6.12
C ARG A 152 -8.21 8.17 5.15
N LEU A 153 -7.78 9.34 5.64
CA LEU A 153 -7.45 10.49 4.79
C LEU A 153 -6.22 10.19 3.90
N CYS A 154 -5.18 9.53 4.44
CA CYS A 154 -4.03 9.10 3.64
C CYS A 154 -4.42 8.07 2.59
N ILE A 155 -5.36 7.17 2.89
CA ILE A 155 -5.94 6.25 1.90
C ILE A 155 -6.67 7.05 0.81
N ALA A 156 -7.58 7.98 1.19
CA ALA A 156 -8.30 8.82 0.23
C ALA A 156 -7.34 9.61 -0.68
N ARG A 157 -6.26 10.18 -0.11
CA ARG A 157 -5.23 10.89 -0.89
C ARG A 157 -4.56 9.99 -1.92
N THR A 158 -4.30 8.72 -1.56
CA THR A 158 -3.73 7.73 -2.47
C THR A 158 -4.72 7.36 -3.58
N LEU A 159 -6.00 7.20 -3.25
CA LEU A 159 -7.05 6.86 -4.22
C LEU A 159 -7.32 7.99 -5.24
N ALA A 160 -7.15 9.25 -4.83
CA ALA A 160 -7.44 10.43 -5.64
C ALA A 160 -6.61 10.55 -6.94
N VAL A 161 -5.52 9.78 -7.06
CA VAL A 161 -4.70 9.69 -8.28
C VAL A 161 -5.02 8.47 -9.14
N GLU A 162 -6.05 7.70 -8.77
CA GLU A 162 -6.53 6.51 -9.47
C GLU A 162 -5.38 5.51 -9.76
N PRO A 163 -4.67 4.99 -8.72
CA PRO A 163 -3.58 4.04 -8.89
C PRO A 163 -4.12 2.71 -9.44
N GLN A 164 -3.24 1.82 -9.87
CA GLN A 164 -3.59 0.44 -10.23
C GLN A 164 -3.31 -0.54 -9.07
N VAL A 165 -2.36 -0.16 -8.21
CA VAL A 165 -1.91 -0.95 -7.06
C VAL A 165 -1.83 -0.05 -5.84
N ILE A 166 -2.25 -0.57 -4.69
CA ILE A 166 -2.13 0.11 -3.40
C ILE A 166 -1.27 -0.75 -2.47
N LEU A 167 -0.17 -0.18 -2.01
CA LEU A 167 0.72 -0.77 -1.03
C LEU A 167 0.36 -0.26 0.36
N PHE A 168 0.10 -1.16 1.28
CA PHE A 168 -0.17 -0.84 2.69
C PHE A 168 0.97 -1.36 3.56
N ASP A 169 1.69 -0.46 4.23
CA ASP A 169 2.74 -0.80 5.20
C ASP A 169 2.18 -0.63 6.61
N GLU A 170 1.75 -1.70 7.25
CA GLU A 170 1.16 -1.74 8.60
C GLU A 170 0.06 -0.68 8.86
N PRO A 171 -0.95 -0.56 7.99
CA PRO A 171 -1.88 0.58 7.97
C PRO A 171 -2.76 0.71 9.22
N CYS A 172 -2.84 -0.33 10.05
CA CYS A 172 -3.65 -0.36 11.27
C CYS A 172 -2.80 -0.34 12.55
N SER A 173 -1.48 -0.15 12.43
CA SER A 173 -0.61 -0.02 13.60
C SER A 173 -1.01 1.18 14.45
N GLY A 174 -1.32 0.95 15.73
CA GLY A 174 -1.73 2.00 16.66
C GLY A 174 -3.16 2.53 16.50
N LEU A 175 -3.98 1.91 15.65
CA LEU A 175 -5.40 2.26 15.53
C LEU A 175 -6.26 1.48 16.54
N ASP A 176 -7.34 2.11 16.97
CA ASP A 176 -8.39 1.46 17.75
C ASP A 176 -9.13 0.39 16.92
N PRO A 177 -9.84 -0.56 17.56
CA PRO A 177 -10.52 -1.65 16.83
C PRO A 177 -11.57 -1.17 15.82
N ILE A 178 -12.29 -0.08 16.10
CA ILE A 178 -13.32 0.47 15.19
C ILE A 178 -12.67 1.06 13.95
N SER A 179 -11.61 1.84 14.13
CA SER A 179 -10.83 2.41 13.02
C SER A 179 -10.17 1.32 12.18
N THR A 180 -9.63 0.28 12.83
CA THR A 180 -9.07 -0.90 12.16
C THR A 180 -10.11 -1.59 11.29
N ALA A 181 -11.31 -1.86 11.81
CA ALA A 181 -12.39 -2.49 11.06
C ALA A 181 -12.76 -1.68 9.80
N LYS A 182 -12.84 -0.35 9.90
CA LYS A 182 -13.13 0.52 8.74
C LYS A 182 -12.03 0.48 7.68
N VAL A 183 -10.74 0.40 8.08
CA VAL A 183 -9.62 0.26 7.14
C VAL A 183 -9.66 -1.11 6.46
N GLU A 184 -9.94 -2.19 7.19
CA GLU A 184 -10.07 -3.54 6.64
C GLU A 184 -11.26 -3.64 5.66
N GLU A 185 -12.41 -3.05 6.01
CA GLU A 185 -13.58 -2.99 5.13
C GLU A 185 -13.28 -2.21 3.84
N ALA A 186 -12.54 -1.08 3.95
CA ALA A 186 -12.08 -0.34 2.79
C ALA A 186 -11.21 -1.21 1.88
N MET A 187 -10.22 -1.95 2.43
CA MET A 187 -9.37 -2.84 1.63
C MET A 187 -10.18 -3.93 0.91
N LEU A 188 -11.13 -4.57 1.59
CA LEU A 188 -11.99 -5.62 1.01
C LEU A 188 -12.86 -5.09 -0.14
N LYS A 189 -13.30 -3.84 -0.07
CA LYS A 189 -14.04 -3.19 -1.16
C LYS A 189 -13.11 -2.77 -2.30
N LEU A 190 -11.98 -2.17 -1.96
CA LEU A 190 -11.01 -1.66 -2.92
C LEU A 190 -10.39 -2.76 -3.78
N LYS A 191 -10.21 -3.99 -3.26
CA LYS A 191 -9.64 -5.10 -4.05
C LYS A 191 -10.44 -5.45 -5.31
N GLN A 192 -11.69 -5.06 -5.39
CA GLN A 192 -12.51 -5.31 -6.58
C GLN A 192 -12.03 -4.51 -7.80
N VAL A 193 -11.33 -3.41 -7.54
CA VAL A 193 -10.83 -2.49 -8.58
C VAL A 193 -9.30 -2.42 -8.58
N TYR A 194 -8.68 -2.52 -7.41
CA TYR A 194 -7.24 -2.35 -7.21
C TYR A 194 -6.56 -3.66 -6.80
N THR A 195 -5.32 -3.82 -7.20
CA THR A 195 -4.43 -4.84 -6.61
C THR A 195 -3.88 -4.30 -5.29
N ILE A 196 -3.89 -5.10 -4.24
CA ILE A 196 -3.45 -4.66 -2.91
C ILE A 196 -2.31 -5.55 -2.42
N VAL A 197 -1.26 -4.92 -1.88
CA VAL A 197 -0.21 -5.61 -1.13
C VAL A 197 -0.21 -5.05 0.29
N LEU A 198 -0.51 -5.90 1.26
CA LEU A 198 -0.60 -5.55 2.67
C LEU A 198 0.58 -6.15 3.44
N VAL A 199 1.47 -5.32 3.95
CA VAL A 199 2.43 -5.73 4.99
C VAL A 199 1.79 -5.52 6.35
N THR A 200 1.79 -6.56 7.18
CA THR A 200 1.26 -6.46 8.55
C THR A 200 1.97 -7.42 9.51
N ASN A 201 2.19 -6.95 10.75
CA ASN A 201 2.61 -7.80 11.86
C ASN A 201 1.40 -8.46 12.56
N ASN A 202 0.17 -8.04 12.23
CA ASN A 202 -1.05 -8.61 12.77
C ASN A 202 -1.53 -9.78 11.90
N VAL A 203 -1.15 -10.99 12.32
CA VAL A 203 -1.51 -12.25 11.66
C VAL A 203 -3.03 -12.41 11.50
N LYS A 204 -3.81 -11.96 12.50
CA LYS A 204 -5.28 -12.01 12.43
C LYS A 204 -5.83 -11.07 11.35
N GLN A 205 -5.20 -9.93 11.12
CA GLN A 205 -5.56 -9.02 10.03
C GLN A 205 -5.30 -9.69 8.67
N ALA A 206 -4.11 -10.27 8.48
CA ALA A 206 -3.78 -10.99 7.25
C ALA A 206 -4.81 -12.11 6.97
N ALA A 207 -5.21 -12.87 8.00
CA ALA A 207 -6.21 -13.93 7.89
C ALA A 207 -7.61 -13.42 7.51
N ARG A 208 -7.98 -12.19 7.95
CA ARG A 208 -9.32 -11.64 7.63
C ARG A 208 -9.43 -11.05 6.23
N VAL A 209 -8.35 -10.45 5.71
CA VAL A 209 -8.45 -9.65 4.49
C VAL A 209 -7.67 -10.23 3.30
N GLY A 210 -6.63 -11.04 3.53
CA GLY A 210 -5.76 -11.58 2.49
C GLY A 210 -6.40 -12.69 1.67
N ASP A 211 -6.25 -12.66 0.36
CA ASP A 211 -6.58 -13.79 -0.51
C ASP A 211 -5.45 -14.81 -0.50
N ARG A 212 -4.21 -14.32 -0.58
CA ARG A 212 -2.97 -15.09 -0.41
C ARG A 212 -2.11 -14.44 0.65
N THR A 213 -1.30 -15.27 1.31
CA THR A 213 -0.37 -14.80 2.33
C THR A 213 1.03 -15.30 2.02
N ALA A 214 2.00 -14.40 2.05
CA ALA A 214 3.43 -14.66 1.95
C ALA A 214 4.08 -14.50 3.33
N PHE A 215 4.80 -15.52 3.77
CA PHE A 215 5.55 -15.50 5.04
C PHE A 215 7.03 -15.26 4.78
N PHE A 216 7.55 -14.17 5.35
CA PHE A 216 8.96 -13.79 5.27
C PHE A 216 9.67 -14.02 6.60
N LEU A 217 10.88 -14.60 6.54
CA LEU A 217 11.74 -14.81 7.69
C LEU A 217 13.20 -14.51 7.32
N ALA A 218 13.89 -13.66 8.07
CA ALA A 218 15.30 -13.33 7.89
C ALA A 218 15.71 -12.94 6.44
N GLY A 219 14.80 -12.25 5.73
CA GLY A 219 14.99 -11.80 4.36
C GLY A 219 14.58 -12.80 3.28
N GLU A 220 14.13 -13.99 3.65
CA GLU A 220 13.75 -15.06 2.74
C GLU A 220 12.22 -15.21 2.69
N LEU A 221 11.67 -15.49 1.49
CA LEU A 221 10.30 -15.95 1.32
C LEU A 221 10.24 -17.44 1.68
N ILE A 222 9.63 -17.75 2.81
CA ILE A 222 9.56 -19.14 3.31
C ILE A 222 8.39 -19.89 2.67
N GLU A 223 7.23 -19.24 2.61
CA GLU A 223 6.02 -19.85 2.08
C GLU A 223 5.10 -18.79 1.49
N ILE A 224 4.36 -19.14 0.44
CA ILE A 224 3.27 -18.34 -0.13
C ILE A 224 2.18 -19.26 -0.66
N ASP A 225 0.97 -19.08 -0.18
CA ASP A 225 -0.19 -19.84 -0.65
C ASP A 225 -1.49 -19.05 -0.36
N LYS A 226 -2.65 -19.67 -0.63
CA LYS A 226 -3.95 -19.15 -0.18
C LYS A 226 -3.91 -18.94 1.32
N THR A 227 -4.50 -17.84 1.77
CA THR A 227 -4.48 -17.44 3.17
C THR A 227 -4.98 -18.55 4.10
N ASP A 228 -6.07 -19.22 3.73
CA ASP A 228 -6.62 -20.33 4.53
C ASP A 228 -5.60 -21.47 4.71
N LEU A 229 -4.82 -21.80 3.68
CA LEU A 229 -3.81 -22.88 3.75
C LEU A 229 -2.65 -22.48 4.67
N ILE A 230 -2.14 -21.26 4.56
CA ILE A 230 -1.06 -20.76 5.42
C ILE A 230 -1.43 -20.83 6.92
N PHE A 231 -2.70 -20.62 7.26
CA PHE A 231 -3.13 -20.58 8.66
C PHE A 231 -3.68 -21.89 9.19
N THR A 232 -4.03 -22.85 8.34
CA THR A 232 -4.59 -24.14 8.77
C THR A 232 -3.66 -25.33 8.54
N ALA A 233 -2.78 -25.26 7.55
CA ALA A 233 -1.87 -26.34 7.17
C ALA A 233 -0.53 -25.79 6.63
N PRO A 234 0.23 -25.02 7.45
CA PRO A 234 1.53 -24.49 7.02
C PRO A 234 2.50 -25.63 6.71
N ARG A 235 3.41 -25.39 5.76
CA ARG A 235 4.46 -26.35 5.34
C ARG A 235 5.73 -26.19 6.15
#